data_7f9a2fcebb44cf230094ee888c40fca5
#
_entry.id   7f9a2fcebb44cf230094ee888c40fca5
#
_cell.length_a   1.000
_cell.length_b   1.000
_cell.length_c   1.000
_cell.angle_alpha   90.00
_cell.angle_beta   90.00
_cell.angle_gamma   90.00
#
_symmetry.space_group_name_H-M   'P 1'
#
loop_
_entity.id
_entity.type
_entity.pdbx_description
1 polymer ?
#
loop_
_entity_poly.entity_id
_entity_poly.type
_entity_poly.pdbx_seq_one_letter_code
_entity_poly.pdbx_strand_id
1 'polypeptide(L)'
;MIKKIIINISVLVFLISNTSFADIKFWTTEVQPARMAKQEEMAKSFEAKTGIKVEVIPIEEKDLGTRATAAAAAGNLPDVIYHTLQYVLPWAEAGILDVDANNAVVKSLGKKTFAPGALNMAKKGGKIAAVPVDGWTQMVVYRKDLFAAAGLEPP
;
A
#
# COMPACT_ATOMS: atom_id res chain seq x y z
N MET A 1 26.56 -63.44 34.53
CA MET A 1 25.70 -62.25 34.88
C MET A 1 26.03 -61.15 33.85
N ILE A 2 25.19 -61.03 32.83
CA ILE A 2 25.39 -60.04 31.73
C ILE A 2 24.47 -58.83 32.04
N LYS A 3 25.12 -57.69 32.38
CA LYS A 3 24.38 -56.41 32.58
C LYS A 3 23.96 -55.87 31.22
N LYS A 4 22.64 -55.79 30.98
CA LYS A 4 22.07 -55.11 29.83
C LYS A 4 22.17 -53.60 30.07
N ILE A 5 22.98 -52.91 29.25
CA ILE A 5 23.02 -51.45 29.20
C ILE A 5 21.90 -51.02 28.27
N ILE A 6 20.88 -50.38 28.81
CA ILE A 6 19.79 -49.75 28.05
C ILE A 6 20.27 -48.34 27.72
N ILE A 7 20.56 -48.08 26.45
CA ILE A 7 20.87 -46.75 25.94
C ILE A 7 19.52 -46.07 25.60
N ASN A 8 19.13 -45.10 26.42
CA ASN A 8 18.02 -44.22 26.13
C ASN A 8 18.48 -43.19 25.11
N ILE A 9 18.06 -43.35 23.85
CA ILE A 9 18.21 -42.33 22.80
C ILE A 9 17.02 -41.37 22.93
N SER A 10 17.21 -40.25 23.62
CA SER A 10 16.27 -39.12 23.60
C SER A 10 16.34 -38.47 22.24
N VAL A 11 15.37 -38.73 21.38
CA VAL A 11 15.18 -38.01 20.13
C VAL A 11 14.64 -36.62 20.49
N LEU A 12 15.51 -35.62 20.45
CA LEU A 12 15.17 -34.22 20.58
C LEU A 12 14.53 -33.78 19.26
N VAL A 13 13.21 -33.85 19.18
CA VAL A 13 12.45 -33.29 18.04
C VAL A 13 12.52 -31.79 18.15
N PHE A 14 13.35 -31.14 17.37
CA PHE A 14 13.30 -29.68 17.15
C PHE A 14 12.03 -29.39 16.37
N LEU A 15 10.98 -28.93 17.06
CA LEU A 15 9.83 -28.28 16.45
C LEU A 15 10.33 -26.95 15.87
N ILE A 16 10.69 -26.96 14.59
CA ILE A 16 10.87 -25.73 13.81
C ILE A 16 9.45 -25.17 13.66
N SER A 17 9.10 -24.26 14.56
CA SER A 17 7.91 -23.45 14.41
C SER A 17 8.13 -22.57 13.16
N ASN A 18 7.64 -23.03 12.02
CA ASN A 18 7.46 -22.15 10.87
C ASN A 18 6.44 -21.10 11.32
N THR A 19 6.91 -19.92 11.72
CA THR A 19 6.06 -18.75 11.86
C THR A 19 5.62 -18.36 10.45
N SER A 20 4.50 -18.91 10.02
CA SER A 20 3.83 -18.45 8.82
C SER A 20 3.32 -17.04 9.14
N PHE A 21 4.02 -16.04 8.64
CA PHE A 21 3.47 -14.69 8.60
C PHE A 21 2.26 -14.72 7.67
N ALA A 22 1.18 -14.05 8.08
CA ALA A 22 0.03 -13.89 7.20
C ALA A 22 0.47 -13.15 5.92
N ASP A 23 -0.04 -13.61 4.77
CA ASP A 23 0.21 -12.95 3.49
C ASP A 23 -0.33 -11.52 3.54
N ILE A 24 0.40 -10.55 2.98
CA ILE A 24 -0.02 -9.17 2.84
C ILE A 24 -0.89 -9.02 1.59
N LYS A 25 -2.09 -8.50 1.73
CA LYS A 25 -2.95 -8.11 0.60
C LYS A 25 -2.71 -6.65 0.24
N PHE A 26 -2.25 -6.43 -0.98
CA PHE A 26 -1.98 -5.11 -1.53
C PHE A 26 -2.95 -4.80 -2.66
N TRP A 27 -3.88 -3.88 -2.44
CA TRP A 27 -4.76 -3.35 -3.48
C TRP A 27 -4.10 -2.21 -4.24
N THR A 28 -4.16 -2.26 -5.56
CA THR A 28 -3.56 -1.25 -6.43
C THR A 28 -4.49 -0.83 -7.56
N THR A 29 -4.50 0.48 -7.86
CA THR A 29 -5.18 1.03 -9.04
C THR A 29 -4.28 1.10 -10.26
N GLU A 30 -3.03 0.69 -10.14
CA GLU A 30 -2.06 0.65 -11.22
C GLU A 30 -2.23 -0.64 -12.05
N VAL A 31 -3.35 -0.74 -12.78
CA VAL A 31 -3.79 -1.96 -13.47
C VAL A 31 -3.16 -2.20 -14.84
N GLN A 32 -2.36 -1.27 -15.36
CA GLN A 32 -1.71 -1.44 -16.66
C GLN A 32 -0.69 -2.58 -16.61
N PRO A 33 -0.62 -3.45 -17.65
CA PRO A 33 0.21 -4.66 -17.62
C PRO A 33 1.66 -4.44 -17.22
N ALA A 34 2.30 -3.39 -17.75
CA ALA A 34 3.69 -3.07 -17.41
C ALA A 34 3.88 -2.65 -15.95
N ARG A 35 2.90 -1.92 -15.39
CA ARG A 35 2.90 -1.50 -13.98
C ARG A 35 2.59 -2.67 -13.05
N MET A 36 1.64 -3.53 -13.43
CA MET A 36 1.35 -4.76 -12.69
C MET A 36 2.58 -5.66 -12.61
N ALA A 37 3.24 -5.93 -13.73
CA ALA A 37 4.45 -6.74 -13.77
C ALA A 37 5.54 -6.18 -12.83
N LYS A 38 5.69 -4.84 -12.76
CA LYS A 38 6.66 -4.21 -11.86
C LYS A 38 6.29 -4.34 -10.39
N GLN A 39 5.02 -4.22 -10.06
CA GLN A 39 4.55 -4.42 -8.68
C GLN A 39 4.71 -5.87 -8.22
N GLU A 40 4.43 -6.83 -9.09
CA GLU A 40 4.68 -8.26 -8.81
C GLU A 40 6.16 -8.58 -8.63
N GLU A 41 7.05 -7.96 -9.43
CA GLU A 41 8.51 -8.06 -9.24
C GLU A 41 8.94 -7.52 -7.86
N MET A 42 8.37 -6.35 -7.48
CA MET A 42 8.64 -5.76 -6.16
C MET A 42 8.10 -6.65 -5.02
N ALA A 43 6.92 -7.23 -5.16
CA ALA A 43 6.33 -8.18 -4.22
C ALA A 43 7.23 -9.41 -4.03
N LYS A 44 7.71 -10.02 -5.11
CA LYS A 44 8.67 -11.15 -5.07
C LYS A 44 9.99 -10.76 -4.42
N SER A 45 10.50 -9.54 -4.69
CA SER A 45 11.72 -9.05 -4.04
C SER A 45 11.54 -8.83 -2.55
N PHE A 46 10.36 -8.39 -2.12
CA PHE A 46 10.02 -8.25 -0.70
C PHE A 46 9.93 -9.62 -0.02
N GLU A 47 9.22 -10.56 -0.63
CA GLU A 47 9.10 -11.94 -0.15
C GLU A 47 10.48 -12.60 0.02
N ALA A 48 11.36 -12.44 -0.97
CA ALA A 48 12.72 -13.00 -0.91
C ALA A 48 13.55 -12.44 0.26
N LYS A 49 13.29 -11.21 0.70
CA LYS A 49 14.00 -10.54 1.79
C LYS A 49 13.40 -10.80 3.17
N THR A 50 12.09 -10.98 3.24
CA THR A 50 11.35 -11.00 4.51
C THR A 50 10.72 -12.35 4.83
N GLY A 51 10.54 -13.21 3.83
CA GLY A 51 9.75 -14.44 3.94
C GLY A 51 8.24 -14.18 3.96
N ILE A 52 7.79 -12.92 3.77
CA ILE A 52 6.37 -12.55 3.78
C ILE A 52 5.89 -12.36 2.34
N LYS A 53 4.89 -13.12 1.95
CA LYS A 53 4.29 -13.02 0.63
C LYS A 53 3.39 -11.79 0.52
N VAL A 54 3.39 -11.14 -0.64
CA VAL A 54 2.49 -10.04 -0.97
C VAL A 54 1.61 -10.46 -2.15
N GLU A 55 0.31 -10.48 -1.94
CA GLU A 55 -0.69 -10.67 -2.99
C GLU A 55 -1.05 -9.30 -3.58
N VAL A 56 -0.67 -9.06 -4.85
CA VAL A 56 -1.00 -7.82 -5.56
C VAL A 56 -2.35 -7.97 -6.24
N ILE A 57 -3.34 -7.20 -5.81
CA ILE A 57 -4.73 -7.30 -6.25
C ILE A 57 -5.10 -6.03 -7.04
N PRO A 58 -5.27 -6.12 -8.37
CA PRO A 58 -5.65 -4.98 -9.18
C PRO A 58 -7.11 -4.59 -8.95
N ILE A 59 -7.38 -3.29 -8.84
CA ILE A 59 -8.72 -2.73 -8.70
C ILE A 59 -8.83 -1.53 -9.63
N GLU A 60 -9.84 -1.50 -10.48
CA GLU A 60 -10.13 -0.33 -11.29
C GLU A 60 -10.39 0.90 -10.39
N GLU A 61 -9.78 2.03 -10.72
CA GLU A 61 -9.84 3.24 -9.89
C GLU A 61 -11.28 3.67 -9.60
N LYS A 62 -12.18 3.55 -10.58
CA LYS A 62 -13.62 3.88 -10.44
C LYS A 62 -14.33 3.01 -9.39
N ASP A 63 -13.85 1.77 -9.14
CA ASP A 63 -14.47 0.82 -8.24
C ASP A 63 -13.85 0.85 -6.83
N LEU A 64 -12.68 1.48 -6.70
CA LEU A 64 -11.90 1.45 -5.45
C LEU A 64 -12.68 1.96 -4.25
N GLY A 65 -13.36 3.10 -4.38
CA GLY A 65 -14.13 3.70 -3.28
C GLY A 65 -15.24 2.80 -2.77
N THR A 66 -16.02 2.21 -3.69
CA THR A 66 -17.10 1.28 -3.35
C THR A 66 -16.57 0.01 -2.70
N ARG A 67 -15.51 -0.57 -3.26
CA ARG A 67 -14.87 -1.78 -2.71
C ARG A 67 -14.28 -1.55 -1.33
N ALA A 68 -13.57 -0.45 -1.12
CA ALA A 68 -12.99 -0.12 0.18
C ALA A 68 -14.07 0.09 1.25
N THR A 69 -15.17 0.79 0.92
CA THR A 69 -16.30 0.99 1.84
C THR A 69 -16.96 -0.34 2.20
N ALA A 70 -17.21 -1.21 1.23
CA ALA A 70 -17.79 -2.53 1.46
C ALA A 70 -16.87 -3.42 2.30
N ALA A 71 -15.57 -3.41 2.01
CA ALA A 71 -14.57 -4.18 2.75
C ALA A 71 -14.43 -3.67 4.19
N ALA A 72 -14.48 -2.35 4.42
CA ALA A 72 -14.47 -1.76 5.76
C ALA A 72 -15.69 -2.20 6.57
N ALA A 73 -16.89 -2.15 5.98
CA ALA A 73 -18.12 -2.60 6.63
C ALA A 73 -18.10 -4.10 6.98
N ALA A 74 -17.43 -4.91 6.16
CA ALA A 74 -17.27 -6.35 6.36
C ALA A 74 -16.07 -6.72 7.28
N GLY A 75 -15.27 -5.76 7.74
CA GLY A 75 -14.04 -6.03 8.51
C GLY A 75 -12.98 -6.79 7.71
N ASN A 76 -12.94 -6.61 6.38
CA ASN A 76 -12.08 -7.35 5.46
C ASN A 76 -11.30 -6.40 4.53
N LEU A 77 -10.78 -5.32 5.10
CA LEU A 77 -9.87 -4.43 4.38
C LEU A 77 -8.57 -5.15 4.01
N PRO A 78 -7.91 -4.77 2.91
CA PRO A 78 -6.54 -5.21 2.64
C PRO A 78 -5.56 -4.56 3.62
N ASP A 79 -4.35 -5.09 3.69
CA ASP A 79 -3.30 -4.54 4.55
C ASP A 79 -2.72 -3.24 4.00
N VAL A 80 -2.65 -3.12 2.67
CA VAL A 80 -2.13 -1.95 1.96
C VAL A 80 -3.03 -1.59 0.79
N ILE A 81 -3.31 -0.28 0.63
CA ILE A 81 -4.08 0.26 -0.49
C ILE A 81 -3.26 1.35 -1.18
N TYR A 82 -2.97 1.17 -2.47
CA TYR A 82 -2.51 2.26 -3.32
C TYR A 82 -3.73 3.04 -3.82
N HIS A 83 -3.81 4.32 -3.48
CA HIS A 83 -4.99 5.15 -3.74
C HIS A 83 -4.63 6.60 -4.09
N THR A 84 -5.57 7.29 -4.72
CA THR A 84 -5.44 8.70 -5.06
C THR A 84 -5.68 9.61 -3.85
N LEU A 85 -5.18 10.85 -3.94
CA LEU A 85 -5.21 11.84 -2.87
C LEU A 85 -6.64 12.14 -2.35
N GLN A 86 -7.66 12.03 -3.20
CA GLN A 86 -9.06 12.28 -2.85
C GLN A 86 -9.58 11.42 -1.69
N TYR A 87 -8.98 10.25 -1.46
CA TYR A 87 -9.39 9.33 -0.41
C TYR A 87 -8.68 9.56 0.94
N VAL A 88 -7.59 10.35 0.98
CA VAL A 88 -6.78 10.49 2.19
C VAL A 88 -7.60 10.98 3.38
N LEU A 89 -8.27 12.11 3.25
CA LEU A 89 -9.04 12.68 4.36
C LEU A 89 -10.29 11.86 4.70
N PRO A 90 -11.18 11.54 3.73
CA PRO A 90 -12.39 10.76 4.04
C PRO A 90 -12.08 9.41 4.67
N TRP A 91 -11.08 8.70 4.17
CA TRP A 91 -10.73 7.39 4.70
C TRP A 91 -10.00 7.43 6.03
N ALA A 92 -9.20 8.48 6.27
CA ALA A 92 -8.62 8.70 7.59
C ALA A 92 -9.68 9.07 8.64
N GLU A 93 -10.77 9.77 8.23
CA GLU A 93 -11.91 10.08 9.09
C GLU A 93 -12.79 8.87 9.39
N ALA A 94 -13.00 8.04 8.37
CA ALA A 94 -13.75 6.79 8.49
C ALA A 94 -12.97 5.66 9.20
N GLY A 95 -11.69 5.86 9.55
CA GLY A 95 -10.86 4.82 10.18
C GLY A 95 -10.43 3.70 9.24
N ILE A 96 -10.52 3.91 7.92
CA ILE A 96 -10.04 2.96 6.90
C ILE A 96 -8.51 2.99 6.83
N LEU A 97 -7.88 4.17 7.04
CA LEU A 97 -6.44 4.32 7.05
C LEU A 97 -5.91 4.29 8.49
N ASP A 98 -4.88 3.48 8.71
CA ASP A 98 -4.09 3.54 9.95
C ASP A 98 -3.13 4.74 9.89
N VAL A 99 -3.60 5.86 10.43
CA VAL A 99 -2.85 7.14 10.44
C VAL A 99 -1.56 7.02 11.25
N ASP A 100 -1.56 6.23 12.31
CA ASP A 100 -0.36 6.09 13.15
C ASP A 100 0.70 5.25 12.46
N ALA A 101 0.33 4.15 11.81
CA ALA A 101 1.23 3.34 10.99
C ALA A 101 1.81 4.16 9.83
N ASN A 102 0.98 4.86 9.06
CA ASN A 102 1.44 5.71 7.95
C ASN A 102 2.42 6.80 8.42
N ASN A 103 2.11 7.46 9.53
CA ASN A 103 2.99 8.48 10.12
C ASN A 103 4.32 7.88 10.60
N ALA A 104 4.31 6.66 11.16
CA ALA A 104 5.51 5.95 11.58
C ALA A 104 6.40 5.58 10.38
N VAL A 105 5.83 5.12 9.27
CA VAL A 105 6.55 4.83 8.02
C VAL A 105 7.25 6.08 7.49
N VAL A 106 6.55 7.22 7.37
CA VAL A 106 7.16 8.47 6.89
C VAL A 106 8.26 8.96 7.84
N LYS A 107 8.08 8.76 9.15
CA LYS A 107 9.10 9.09 10.14
C LYS A 107 10.35 8.21 9.99
N SER A 108 10.17 6.92 9.77
CA SER A 108 11.24 5.93 9.56
C SER A 108 12.04 6.21 8.29
N LEU A 109 11.38 6.51 7.18
CA LEU A 109 12.02 6.85 5.91
C LEU A 109 12.66 8.24 5.91
N GLY A 110 12.27 9.10 6.84
CA GLY A 110 12.71 10.48 6.95
C GLY A 110 11.93 11.43 6.03
N LYS A 111 11.45 12.53 6.58
CA LYS A 111 10.62 13.51 5.83
C LYS A 111 11.30 14.09 4.60
N LYS A 112 12.64 14.11 4.57
CA LYS A 112 13.42 14.62 3.41
C LYS A 112 13.32 13.73 2.17
N THR A 113 12.86 12.48 2.32
CA THR A 113 12.61 11.54 1.23
C THR A 113 11.43 11.99 0.36
N PHE A 114 10.55 12.81 0.89
CA PHE A 114 9.29 13.20 0.26
C PHE A 114 9.28 14.67 -0.13
N ALA A 115 8.58 15.01 -1.20
CA ALA A 115 8.29 16.40 -1.54
C ALA A 115 7.43 17.05 -0.42
N PRO A 116 7.79 18.25 0.06
CA PRO A 116 7.04 18.90 1.15
C PRO A 116 5.55 19.11 0.84
N GLY A 117 5.21 19.44 -0.40
CA GLY A 117 3.82 19.57 -0.86
C GLY A 117 3.03 18.26 -0.74
N ALA A 118 3.62 17.12 -1.14
CA ALA A 118 3.00 15.81 -1.02
C ALA A 118 2.72 15.45 0.45
N LEU A 119 3.68 15.70 1.34
CA LEU A 119 3.47 15.50 2.78
C LEU A 119 2.35 16.39 3.34
N ASN A 120 2.25 17.64 2.87
CA ASN A 120 1.18 18.54 3.32
C ASN A 120 -0.21 18.06 2.89
N MET A 121 -0.34 17.56 1.67
CA MET A 121 -1.59 17.01 1.14
C MET A 121 -2.00 15.70 1.83
N ALA A 122 -1.03 14.94 2.35
CA ALA A 122 -1.28 13.67 3.04
C ALA A 122 -1.57 13.81 4.54
N LYS A 123 -1.73 15.05 5.07
CA LYS A 123 -1.93 15.28 6.51
C LYS A 123 -3.38 15.23 6.95
N LYS A 124 -3.59 14.67 8.14
CA LYS A 124 -4.81 14.84 8.95
C LYS A 124 -4.41 15.15 10.40
N GLY A 125 -4.88 16.29 10.94
CA GLY A 125 -4.64 16.62 12.34
C GLY A 125 -3.16 16.66 12.75
N GLY A 126 -2.26 17.09 11.85
CA GLY A 126 -0.81 17.14 12.11
C GLY A 126 -0.05 15.84 11.91
N LYS A 127 -0.73 14.70 11.73
CA LYS A 127 -0.15 13.39 11.39
C LYS A 127 -0.22 13.14 9.89
N ILE A 128 0.65 12.28 9.38
CA ILE A 128 0.62 11.82 7.99
C ILE A 128 -0.35 10.65 7.88
N ALA A 129 -1.43 10.84 7.15
CA ALA A 129 -2.49 9.85 7.01
C ALA A 129 -2.28 8.86 5.86
N ALA A 130 -1.43 9.20 4.90
CA ALA A 130 -1.03 8.32 3.81
C ALA A 130 0.44 8.56 3.45
N VAL A 131 1.14 7.51 3.03
CA VAL A 131 2.55 7.62 2.59
C VAL A 131 2.57 8.06 1.12
N PRO A 132 3.10 9.25 0.78
CA PRO A 132 3.21 9.68 -0.61
C PRO A 132 4.19 8.77 -1.38
N VAL A 133 3.78 8.30 -2.55
CA VAL A 133 4.60 7.44 -3.42
C VAL A 133 4.99 8.15 -4.71
N ASP A 134 4.02 8.84 -5.30
CA ASP A 134 4.21 9.62 -6.53
C ASP A 134 3.40 10.93 -6.47
N GLY A 135 3.41 11.68 -7.56
CA GLY A 135 2.67 12.93 -7.66
C GLY A 135 2.09 13.13 -9.05
N TRP A 136 0.85 13.60 -9.09
CA TRP A 136 0.15 13.97 -10.32
C TRP A 136 -0.01 15.48 -10.38
N THR A 137 0.20 16.04 -11.57
CA THR A 137 -0.13 17.44 -11.85
C THR A 137 -1.36 17.47 -12.73
N GLN A 138 -2.42 18.13 -12.25
CA GLN A 138 -3.58 18.44 -13.09
C GLN A 138 -3.34 19.79 -13.78
N MET A 139 -3.57 19.82 -15.09
CA MET A 139 -3.47 21.02 -15.90
C MET A 139 -4.76 21.21 -16.66
N VAL A 140 -5.19 22.46 -16.77
CA VAL A 140 -6.26 22.84 -17.72
C VAL A 140 -5.64 22.99 -19.10
N VAL A 141 -6.10 22.20 -20.04
CA VAL A 141 -5.67 22.26 -21.44
C VAL A 141 -6.83 22.77 -22.29
N TYR A 142 -6.56 23.73 -23.18
CA TYR A 142 -7.56 24.30 -24.09
C TYR A 142 -7.06 24.34 -25.53
N ARG A 143 -7.97 24.35 -26.46
CA ARG A 143 -7.72 24.46 -27.90
C ARG A 143 -7.59 25.96 -28.27
N LYS A 144 -6.37 26.38 -28.57
CA LYS A 144 -6.09 27.78 -28.96
C LYS A 144 -6.85 28.23 -30.20
N ASP A 145 -7.00 27.35 -31.17
CA ASP A 145 -7.75 27.61 -32.41
C ASP A 145 -9.26 27.86 -32.15
N LEU A 146 -9.85 27.07 -31.22
CA LEU A 146 -11.26 27.27 -30.85
C LEU A 146 -11.50 28.55 -30.01
N PHE A 147 -10.52 28.88 -29.13
CA PHE A 147 -10.57 30.12 -28.38
C PHE A 147 -10.51 31.34 -29.32
N ALA A 148 -9.57 31.34 -30.28
CA ALA A 148 -9.45 32.40 -31.28
C ALA A 148 -10.71 32.51 -32.16
N ALA A 149 -11.26 31.36 -32.61
CA ALA A 149 -12.53 31.35 -33.40
C ALA A 149 -13.70 31.88 -32.61
N ALA A 150 -13.75 31.75 -31.30
CA ALA A 150 -14.77 32.27 -30.41
C ALA A 150 -14.52 33.72 -29.95
N GLY A 151 -13.40 34.33 -30.35
CA GLY A 151 -13.00 35.67 -29.90
C GLY A 151 -12.63 35.76 -28.43
N LEU A 152 -12.20 34.63 -27.82
CA LEU A 152 -11.80 34.55 -26.42
C LEU A 152 -10.26 34.65 -26.29
N GLU A 153 -9.86 35.40 -25.27
CA GLU A 153 -8.43 35.45 -24.87
C GLU A 153 -8.04 34.18 -24.07
N PRO A 154 -6.80 33.71 -24.16
CA PRO A 154 -6.28 32.66 -23.33
C PRO A 154 -6.42 32.98 -21.84
N PRO A 155 -6.74 32.00 -20.96
CA PRO A 155 -6.78 32.19 -19.53
C PRO A 155 -5.41 32.45 -18.92
#